data_ecc381e89a8ec38c81bc01bbb622a47c
#
_entry.id   ecc381e89a8ec38c81bc01bbb622a47c
#
_cell.length_a   1.000
_cell.length_b   1.000
_cell.length_c   1.000
_cell.angle_alpha   90.00
_cell.angle_beta   90.00
_cell.angle_gamma   90.00
#
_symmetry.space_group_name_H-M   'P 1'
#
loop_
_entity.id
_entity.type
_entity.pdbx_description
1 polymer ?
#
loop_
_entity_poly.entity_id
_entity_poly.type
_entity_poly.pdbx_seq_one_letter_code
_entity_poly.pdbx_strand_id
1 'polypeptide(L)' 'MSEVCVNQKELAARWKISHRTLERWRWAQEGPRYLKIGGRVVYRLSDVEAFEREVQSFPDKLPIED' A
#
# COMPACT_ATOMS: atom_id res chain seq x y z
N MET A 1 14.96 5.26 16.48
CA MET A 1 14.98 5.36 15.08
C MET A 1 13.60 5.44 14.49
N SER A 2 13.34 6.46 13.78
CA SER A 2 11.99 6.62 13.30
C SER A 2 11.79 5.83 12.02
N GLU A 3 10.59 5.40 11.86
CA GLU A 3 10.23 4.64 10.71
C GLU A 3 9.76 5.56 9.61
N VAL A 4 10.11 5.28 8.39
CA VAL A 4 9.68 6.09 7.26
C VAL A 4 8.28 5.65 6.86
N CYS A 5 7.42 6.62 6.67
CA CYS A 5 6.06 6.37 6.24
C CYS A 5 5.79 7.12 4.95
N VAL A 6 4.91 6.57 4.14
CA VAL A 6 4.48 7.22 2.91
C VAL A 6 2.97 7.38 2.98
N ASN A 7 2.47 8.42 2.36
CA ASN A 7 1.02 8.61 2.32
C ASN A 7 0.45 7.87 1.13
N GLN A 8 -0.86 7.93 1.02
CA GLN A 8 -1.56 7.19 -0.02
C GLN A 8 -1.13 7.62 -1.42
N LYS A 9 -0.95 8.91 -1.61
CA LYS A 9 -0.55 9.40 -2.92
C LYS A 9 0.86 8.97 -3.27
N GLU A 10 1.74 9.01 -2.29
CA GLU A 10 3.13 8.60 -2.51
C GLU A 10 3.20 7.12 -2.84
N LEU A 11 2.42 6.31 -2.15
CA LEU A 11 2.43 4.88 -2.41
C LEU A 11 1.84 4.57 -3.78
N ALA A 12 0.77 5.26 -4.14
CA ALA A 12 0.17 5.07 -5.45
C ALA A 12 1.15 5.42 -6.55
N ALA A 13 1.90 6.51 -6.37
CA ALA A 13 2.89 6.89 -7.35
C ALA A 13 4.01 5.86 -7.43
N ARG A 14 4.43 5.33 -6.30
CA ARG A 14 5.49 4.33 -6.27
C ARG A 14 5.10 3.10 -7.08
N TRP A 15 3.86 2.69 -6.97
CA TRP A 15 3.39 1.50 -7.65
C TRP A 15 2.69 1.80 -8.97
N LYS A 16 2.60 3.10 -9.31
CA LYS A 16 1.98 3.53 -10.57
C LYS A 16 0.56 3.04 -10.70
N ILE A 17 -0.19 3.18 -9.63
CA ILE A 17 -1.60 2.83 -9.63
C ILE A 17 -2.38 4.02 -9.12
N SER A 18 -3.68 3.95 -9.26
CA SER A 18 -4.56 5.00 -8.80
C SER A 18 -4.67 4.94 -7.28
N HIS A 19 -4.75 6.10 -6.62
CA HIS A 19 -4.96 6.10 -5.18
C HIS A 19 -6.30 5.50 -4.81
N ARG A 20 -7.23 5.46 -5.75
CA ARG A 20 -8.51 4.81 -5.52
C ARG A 20 -8.34 3.30 -5.37
N THR A 21 -7.38 2.73 -6.06
CA THR A 21 -7.09 1.32 -5.91
C THR A 21 -6.69 1.01 -4.48
N LEU A 22 -5.87 1.88 -3.89
CA LEU A 22 -5.47 1.69 -2.50
C LEU A 22 -6.67 1.81 -1.56
N GLU A 23 -7.57 2.74 -1.85
CA GLU A 23 -8.76 2.88 -1.03
C GLU A 23 -9.63 1.64 -1.11
N ARG A 24 -9.76 1.11 -2.30
CA ARG A 24 -10.55 -0.10 -2.50
C ARG A 24 -9.94 -1.28 -1.75
N TRP A 25 -8.61 -1.37 -1.78
CA TRP A 25 -7.93 -2.43 -1.06
C TRP A 25 -8.17 -2.33 0.45
N ARG A 26 -8.17 -1.11 0.98
CA ARG A 26 -8.43 -0.95 2.41
C ARG A 26 -9.83 -1.40 2.76
N TRP A 27 -10.79 -1.11 1.90
CA TRP A 27 -12.15 -1.55 2.13
C TRP A 27 -12.26 -3.06 2.11
N ALA A 28 -11.53 -3.71 1.23
CA ALA A 28 -11.55 -5.15 1.09
C ALA A 28 -10.57 -5.82 2.04
N GLN A 29 -9.84 -5.05 2.83
CA GLN A 29 -8.80 -5.55 3.72
C GLN A 29 -7.73 -6.30 2.95
N GLU A 30 -7.34 -5.74 1.83
CA GLU A 30 -6.27 -6.27 1.00
C GLU A 30 -5.16 -5.23 0.95
N GLY A 31 -4.05 -5.59 0.36
CA GLY A 31 -2.94 -4.68 0.23
C GLY A 31 -2.09 -4.65 1.48
N PRO A 32 -1.17 -3.71 1.57
CA PRO A 32 -0.27 -3.65 2.70
C PRO A 32 -0.97 -3.09 3.93
N ARG A 33 -0.36 -3.31 5.07
CA ARG A 33 -0.87 -2.75 6.31
C ARG A 33 -0.74 -1.24 6.27
N TYR A 34 -1.60 -0.59 7.00
CA TYR A 34 -1.58 0.86 7.05
C TYR A 34 -1.89 1.33 8.47
N LEU A 35 -1.59 2.61 8.71
CA LEU A 35 -1.89 3.25 9.97
C LEU A 35 -2.83 4.39 9.71
N LYS A 36 -3.77 4.58 10.61
CA LYS A 36 -4.66 5.72 10.50
C LYS A 36 -4.37 6.62 11.67
N ILE A 37 -3.74 7.73 11.41
CA ILE A 37 -3.30 8.65 12.44
C ILE A 37 -3.94 10.00 12.21
N GLY A 38 -4.76 10.43 13.15
CA GLY A 38 -5.36 11.74 13.06
C GLY A 38 -6.17 11.95 11.81
N GLY A 39 -6.85 10.91 11.35
CA GLY A 39 -7.64 11.01 10.13
C GLY A 39 -6.86 10.83 8.85
N ARG A 40 -5.57 10.61 8.97
CA ARG A 40 -4.73 10.36 7.80
C ARG A 40 -4.33 8.93 7.70
N VAL A 41 -4.25 8.43 6.49
CA VAL A 41 -3.77 7.07 6.26
C VAL A 41 -2.34 7.15 5.79
N VAL A 42 -1.45 6.45 6.48
CA VAL A 42 -0.06 6.36 6.08
C VAL A 42 0.35 4.89 6.10
N TYR A 43 1.37 4.58 5.33
CA TYR A 43 1.87 3.21 5.22
C TYR A 43 3.33 3.22 5.67
N ARG A 44 3.69 2.32 6.54
CA ARG A 44 5.10 2.20 6.93
C ARG A 44 5.87 1.59 5.77
N LEU A 45 7.04 2.13 5.51
CA LEU A 45 7.82 1.65 4.39
C LEU A 45 8.16 0.18 4.55
N SER A 46 8.41 -0.27 5.77
CA SER A 46 8.70 -1.68 5.99
C SER A 46 7.54 -2.56 5.59
N ASP A 47 6.30 -2.11 5.85
CA ASP A 47 5.13 -2.87 5.44
C ASP A 47 4.95 -2.84 3.93
N VAL A 48 5.27 -1.71 3.31
CA VAL A 48 5.21 -1.60 1.85
C VAL A 48 6.19 -2.58 1.21
N GLU A 49 7.40 -2.62 1.74
CA GLU A 49 8.41 -3.50 1.18
C GLU A 49 8.05 -4.96 1.40
N ALA A 50 7.46 -5.28 2.55
CA ALA A 50 7.03 -6.64 2.81
C ALA A 50 5.97 -7.08 1.81
N PHE A 51 5.03 -6.18 1.53
CA PHE A 51 3.99 -6.49 0.57
C PHE A 51 4.58 -6.69 -0.82
N GLU A 52 5.53 -5.84 -1.19
CA GLU A 52 6.16 -5.96 -2.50
C GLU A 52 6.86 -7.31 -2.64
N ARG A 53 7.47 -7.78 -1.57
CA ARG A 53 8.13 -9.08 -1.61
C ARG A 53 7.13 -10.21 -1.79
N GLU A 54 5.99 -10.09 -1.14
CA GLU A 54 4.97 -11.10 -1.28
C GLU A 54 4.44 -11.19 -2.70
N VAL A 55 4.16 -10.05 -3.32
CA VAL A 55 3.63 -10.09 -4.66
C VAL A 55 4.68 -10.49 -5.68
N GLN A 56 5.94 -10.27 -5.38
CA GLN A 56 6.98 -10.77 -6.26
C GLN A 56 6.94 -12.28 -6.35
N SER A 57 6.62 -12.93 -5.24
CA SER A 57 6.55 -14.38 -5.23
C SER A 57 5.35 -14.88 -6.03
N PHE A 58 4.32 -14.05 -6.16
CA PHE A 58 3.11 -14.45 -6.88
C PHE A 58 2.70 -13.33 -7.80
N PRO A 59 3.43 -13.11 -8.87
CA PRO A 59 3.18 -11.95 -9.72
C PRO A 59 1.79 -11.93 -10.35
N ASP A 60 1.17 -13.08 -10.45
CA ASP A 60 -0.15 -13.12 -11.05
C ASP A 60 -1.24 -12.75 -10.07
N LYS A 61 -0.88 -12.52 -8.84
CA LYS A 61 -1.89 -12.28 -7.83
C LYS A 61 -2.11 -10.85 -7.50
N LEU A 62 -1.54 -9.95 -8.21
CA LEU A 62 -1.77 -8.55 -7.93
C LEU A 62 -3.20 -8.20 -8.20
N PRO A 63 -3.92 -7.70 -7.23
CA PRO A 63 -5.33 -7.37 -7.43
C PRO A 63 -5.49 -6.01 -8.08
N ILE A 64 -4.76 -5.74 -9.11
CA ILE A 64 -4.80 -4.46 -9.78
C ILE A 64 -5.69 -4.50 -10.96
N GLU A 65 -6.49 -3.52 -11.07
CA GLU A 65 -7.41 -3.45 -12.10
C GLU A 65 -7.43 -2.14 -12.69
N ASP A 66 -6.56 -1.48 -12.99
CA ASP A 66 -6.70 -0.16 -13.55
C ASP A 66 -6.75 -0.12 -15.04
#